data_33cc3b27d4d105e6366e4cd9ade7c196
#
_entry.id   33cc3b27d4d105e6366e4cd9ade7c196
#
_cell.length_a   1.000
_cell.length_b   1.000
_cell.length_c   1.000
_cell.angle_alpha   90.00
_cell.angle_beta   90.00
_cell.angle_gamma   90.00
#
_symmetry.space_group_name_H-M   'P 1'
#
loop_
_entity.id
_entity.type
_entity.pdbx_description
1 polymer ?
#
loop_
_entity_poly.entity_id
_entity_poly.type
_entity_poly.pdbx_seq_one_letter_code
_entity_poly.pdbx_strand_id
1 'polypeptide(L)'
;MKNWKRWAAVGVLAVGAFVASYPLAGYIARNSDAYVEAERFLRASSTVNDRIGSVRSVSIEPFGASLRFTTSTGDAQFNLDVEGSKRVAKAYVELQRRGSWQVHVAQLVVPGKSVEELPTK
;
A
#
# COMPACT_ATOMS: atom_id res chain seq x y z
N MET A 1 9.82 -7.89 9.83
CA MET A 1 9.21 -7.32 11.03
C MET A 1 9.99 -6.13 11.58
N LYS A 2 11.32 -6.24 11.67
CA LYS A 2 12.12 -5.09 12.10
C LYS A 2 11.97 -3.89 11.15
N ASN A 3 11.90 -4.17 9.84
CA ASN A 3 11.71 -3.12 8.86
C ASN A 3 10.34 -2.45 8.99
N TRP A 4 9.36 -3.20 9.42
CA TRP A 4 8.02 -2.68 9.68
C TRP A 4 8.03 -1.60 10.76
N LYS A 5 8.77 -1.83 11.85
CA LYS A 5 8.88 -0.84 12.93
C LYS A 5 9.60 0.42 12.48
N ARG A 6 10.66 0.27 11.67
CA ARG A 6 11.34 1.43 11.11
C ARG A 6 10.41 2.21 10.19
N TRP A 7 9.64 1.51 9.42
CA TRP A 7 8.64 2.06 8.54
C TRP A 7 7.64 2.89 9.29
N ALA A 8 7.05 2.31 10.33
CA ALA A 8 6.09 2.99 11.17
C ALA A 8 6.70 4.26 11.78
N ALA A 9 7.94 4.17 12.23
CA ALA A 9 8.63 5.32 12.81
C ALA A 9 8.86 6.43 11.78
N VAL A 10 9.32 6.08 10.59
CA VAL A 10 9.52 7.06 9.52
C VAL A 10 8.19 7.68 9.12
N GLY A 11 7.14 6.86 8.97
CA GLY A 11 5.82 7.34 8.64
C GLY A 11 5.27 8.28 9.70
N VAL A 12 5.46 7.95 10.96
CA VAL A 12 5.02 8.79 12.07
C VAL A 12 5.72 10.13 12.06
N LEU A 13 7.03 10.15 11.84
CA LEU A 13 7.77 11.40 11.76
C LEU A 13 7.29 12.27 10.61
N ALA A 14 7.09 11.67 9.45
CA ALA A 14 6.59 12.41 8.29
C ALA A 14 5.19 12.96 8.54
N VAL A 15 4.33 12.17 9.13
CA VAL A 15 2.95 12.56 9.45
C VAL A 15 2.91 13.56 10.59
N GLY A 16 3.81 13.44 11.55
CA GLY A 16 3.91 14.39 12.66
C GLY A 16 4.08 15.82 12.20
N ALA A 17 4.75 16.03 11.07
CA ALA A 17 4.90 17.35 10.48
C ALA A 17 3.61 17.87 9.84
N PHE A 18 2.64 17.00 9.56
CA PHE A 18 1.44 17.34 8.82
C PHE A 18 0.16 16.88 9.50
N VAL A 19 0.17 16.77 10.82
CA VAL A 19 -0.99 16.27 11.58
C VAL A 19 -2.27 17.02 11.20
N ALA A 20 -2.20 18.34 11.06
CA ALA A 20 -3.37 19.15 10.73
C ALA A 20 -3.91 18.89 9.31
N SER A 21 -3.07 18.35 8.42
CA SER A 21 -3.47 18.09 7.04
C SER A 21 -3.67 16.60 6.74
N TYR A 22 -3.73 15.76 7.76
CA TYR A 22 -3.87 14.33 7.59
C TYR A 22 -5.07 13.93 6.70
N PRO A 23 -6.28 14.45 6.90
CA PRO A 23 -7.41 14.09 6.04
C PRO A 23 -7.17 14.44 4.57
N LEU A 24 -6.53 15.57 4.32
CA LEU A 24 -6.20 15.99 2.96
C LEU A 24 -5.14 15.07 2.36
N ALA A 25 -4.12 14.72 3.14
CA ALA A 25 -3.07 13.80 2.67
C ALA A 25 -3.66 12.43 2.30
N GLY A 26 -4.58 11.92 3.11
CA GLY A 26 -5.25 10.66 2.81
C GLY A 26 -6.10 10.74 1.55
N TYR A 27 -6.79 11.86 1.35
CA TYR A 27 -7.56 12.08 0.13
C TYR A 27 -6.65 12.13 -1.10
N ILE A 28 -5.56 12.86 -1.03
CA ILE A 28 -4.59 12.95 -2.14
C ILE A 28 -4.01 11.58 -2.45
N ALA A 29 -3.64 10.82 -1.43
CA ALA A 29 -3.08 9.48 -1.63
C ALA A 29 -4.07 8.58 -2.35
N ARG A 30 -5.34 8.58 -1.92
CA ARG A 30 -6.37 7.73 -2.54
C ARG A 30 -6.67 8.09 -3.98
N ASN A 31 -6.43 9.33 -4.36
CA ASN A 31 -6.69 9.79 -5.73
C ASN A 31 -5.42 9.84 -6.57
N SER A 32 -4.29 9.35 -6.04
CA SER A 32 -3.03 9.35 -6.79
C SER A 32 -3.00 8.16 -7.75
N ASP A 33 -2.24 8.33 -8.83
CA ASP A 33 -2.01 7.24 -9.78
C ASP A 33 -1.28 6.08 -9.12
N ALA A 34 -0.44 6.37 -8.13
CA ALA A 34 0.25 5.33 -7.38
C ALA A 34 -0.74 4.42 -6.66
N TYR A 35 -1.74 5.01 -5.99
CA TYR A 35 -2.75 4.22 -5.29
C TYR A 35 -3.59 3.40 -6.26
N VAL A 36 -3.99 4.01 -7.38
CA VAL A 36 -4.76 3.30 -8.41
C VAL A 36 -3.99 2.08 -8.91
N GLU A 37 -2.69 2.23 -9.12
CA GLU A 37 -1.86 1.12 -9.58
C GLU A 37 -1.71 0.05 -8.49
N ALA A 38 -1.56 0.45 -7.24
CA ALA A 38 -1.49 -0.49 -6.12
C ALA A 38 -2.78 -1.32 -6.01
N GLU A 39 -3.93 -0.66 -6.10
CA GLU A 39 -5.21 -1.35 -6.04
C GLU A 39 -5.39 -2.29 -7.23
N ARG A 40 -5.03 -1.84 -8.42
CA ARG A 40 -5.10 -2.68 -9.63
C ARG A 40 -4.24 -3.92 -9.47
N PHE A 41 -3.04 -3.76 -8.95
CA PHE A 41 -2.12 -4.87 -8.72
C PHE A 41 -2.74 -5.91 -7.79
N LEU A 42 -3.30 -5.46 -6.67
CA LEU A 42 -3.89 -6.37 -5.69
C LEU A 42 -5.10 -7.11 -6.28
N ARG A 43 -5.94 -6.42 -7.03
CA ARG A 43 -7.12 -7.04 -7.65
C ARG A 43 -6.75 -8.05 -8.72
N ALA A 44 -5.65 -7.84 -9.42
CA ALA A 44 -5.19 -8.73 -10.48
C ALA A 44 -4.32 -9.86 -9.99
N SER A 45 -3.85 -9.82 -8.74
CA SER A 45 -2.94 -10.83 -8.21
C SER A 45 -3.66 -12.15 -8.00
N SER A 46 -3.19 -13.20 -8.66
CA SER A 46 -3.74 -14.54 -8.45
C SER A 46 -3.48 -15.02 -7.03
N THR A 47 -2.34 -14.68 -6.46
CA THR A 47 -2.00 -15.07 -5.09
C THR A 47 -2.99 -14.45 -4.10
N VAL A 48 -3.29 -13.16 -4.26
CA VAL A 48 -4.26 -12.49 -3.38
C VAL A 48 -5.63 -13.18 -3.53
N ASN A 49 -6.06 -13.42 -4.75
CA ASN A 49 -7.36 -14.07 -5.00
C ASN A 49 -7.41 -15.47 -4.38
N ASP A 50 -6.31 -16.20 -4.43
CA ASP A 50 -6.25 -17.54 -3.83
C ASP A 50 -6.33 -17.48 -2.30
N ARG A 51 -5.77 -16.46 -1.69
CA ARG A 51 -5.69 -16.36 -0.23
C ARG A 51 -6.95 -15.79 0.40
N ILE A 52 -7.52 -14.75 -0.18
CA ILE A 52 -8.65 -14.03 0.45
C ILE A 52 -9.88 -13.96 -0.44
N GLY A 53 -9.84 -14.54 -1.63
CA GLY A 53 -10.91 -14.43 -2.60
C GLY A 53 -10.82 -13.14 -3.40
N SER A 54 -11.87 -12.84 -4.14
CA SER A 54 -11.91 -11.61 -4.94
C SER A 54 -11.83 -10.40 -4.05
N VAL A 55 -10.98 -9.44 -4.42
CA VAL A 55 -10.85 -8.20 -3.65
C VAL A 55 -12.12 -7.39 -3.81
N ARG A 56 -12.78 -7.09 -2.70
CA ARG A 56 -14.01 -6.29 -2.67
C ARG A 56 -13.71 -4.83 -2.41
N SER A 57 -12.82 -4.55 -1.46
CA SER A 57 -12.46 -3.18 -1.14
C SER A 57 -11.03 -3.11 -0.67
N VAL A 58 -10.42 -1.95 -0.92
CA VAL A 58 -9.07 -1.62 -0.47
C VAL A 58 -9.13 -0.26 0.17
N SER A 59 -8.54 -0.12 1.35
CA SER A 59 -8.47 1.17 2.03
C SER A 59 -7.09 1.36 2.61
N ILE A 60 -6.68 2.63 2.75
CA ILE A 60 -5.38 2.96 3.33
C ILE A 60 -5.54 3.00 4.85
N GLU A 61 -4.65 2.31 5.57
CA GLU A 61 -4.63 2.40 7.03
C GLU A 61 -4.32 3.83 7.46
N PRO A 62 -4.76 4.25 8.65
CA PRO A 62 -4.35 5.55 9.19
C PRO A 62 -2.82 5.64 9.17
N PHE A 63 -2.30 6.74 8.63
CA PHE A 63 -0.86 6.98 8.47
C PHE A 63 -0.16 5.92 7.61
N GLY A 64 -0.91 5.20 6.80
CA GLY A 64 -0.38 4.10 6.00
C GLY A 64 0.05 4.48 4.59
N ALA A 65 0.15 5.76 4.27
CA ALA A 65 0.55 6.19 2.95
C ALA A 65 1.75 7.13 3.03
N SER A 66 2.71 6.93 2.13
CA SER A 66 3.84 7.82 1.98
C SER A 66 4.09 8.01 0.49
N LEU A 67 4.12 9.26 0.07
CA LEU A 67 4.34 9.63 -1.33
C LEU A 67 5.47 10.64 -1.40
N ARG A 68 6.43 10.37 -2.25
CA ARG A 68 7.49 11.33 -2.60
C ARG A 68 7.65 11.32 -4.09
N PHE A 69 7.65 12.49 -4.70
CA PHE A 69 7.85 12.54 -6.14
C PHE A 69 8.46 13.87 -6.56
N THR A 70 9.23 13.81 -7.63
CA THR A 70 9.73 14.95 -8.37
C THR A 70 8.99 14.99 -9.71
N THR A 71 9.46 15.84 -10.63
CA THR A 71 8.83 15.91 -11.95
C THR A 71 8.94 14.63 -12.76
N SER A 72 9.96 13.81 -12.51
CA SER A 72 10.21 12.62 -13.34
C SER A 72 10.30 11.31 -12.56
N THR A 73 10.47 11.38 -11.25
CA THR A 73 10.63 10.18 -10.42
C THR A 73 9.71 10.25 -9.22
N GLY A 74 9.48 9.12 -8.59
CA GLY A 74 8.68 9.08 -7.39
C GLY A 74 8.76 7.75 -6.69
N ASP A 75 8.43 7.77 -5.41
CA ASP A 75 8.30 6.57 -4.57
C ASP A 75 6.98 6.67 -3.82
N ALA A 76 6.28 5.56 -3.72
CA ALA A 76 5.05 5.48 -2.96
C ALA A 76 5.05 4.21 -2.15
N GLN A 77 4.50 4.28 -0.95
CA GLN A 77 4.37 3.12 -0.08
C GLN A 77 3.01 3.20 0.60
N PHE A 78 2.31 2.09 0.59
CA PHE A 78 0.98 2.00 1.18
C PHE A 78 0.89 0.80 2.10
N ASN A 79 0.33 1.03 3.29
CA ASN A 79 -0.18 -0.03 4.15
C ASN A 79 -1.69 -0.04 3.96
N LEU A 80 -2.21 -1.13 3.48
CA LEU A 80 -3.59 -1.22 3.02
C LEU A 80 -4.35 -2.27 3.80
N ASP A 81 -5.61 -1.97 4.09
CA ASP A 81 -6.58 -2.96 4.53
C ASP A 81 -7.30 -3.47 3.30
N VAL A 82 -7.32 -4.78 3.12
CA VAL A 82 -7.91 -5.41 1.95
C VAL A 82 -9.02 -6.34 2.41
N GLU A 83 -10.21 -6.13 1.87
CA GLU A 83 -11.34 -7.00 2.12
C GLU A 83 -11.57 -7.87 0.90
N GLY A 84 -11.39 -9.17 1.07
CA GLY A 84 -11.69 -10.14 0.03
C GLY A 84 -13.04 -10.81 0.27
N SER A 85 -13.50 -11.58 -0.71
CA SER A 85 -14.76 -12.28 -0.61
C SER A 85 -14.75 -13.40 0.46
N LYS A 86 -13.58 -13.88 0.83
CA LYS A 86 -13.43 -14.96 1.81
C LYS A 86 -12.81 -14.51 3.12
N ARG A 87 -11.91 -13.54 3.08
CA ARG A 87 -11.15 -13.13 4.27
C ARG A 87 -10.75 -11.67 4.13
N VAL A 88 -10.32 -11.09 5.26
CA VAL A 88 -9.67 -9.79 5.27
C VAL A 88 -8.16 -10.01 5.41
N ALA A 89 -7.38 -9.05 4.94
CA ALA A 89 -5.93 -9.11 5.03
C ALA A 89 -5.36 -7.71 5.03
N LYS A 90 -4.08 -7.62 5.32
CA LYS A 90 -3.33 -6.37 5.16
C LYS A 90 -2.33 -6.56 4.05
N ALA A 91 -2.07 -5.49 3.32
CA ALA A 91 -1.11 -5.51 2.23
C ALA A 91 -0.15 -4.34 2.39
N TYR A 92 1.10 -4.57 2.04
CA TYR A 92 2.10 -3.54 1.94
C TYR A 92 2.57 -3.48 0.50
N VAL A 93 2.50 -2.30 -0.11
CA VAL A 93 2.87 -2.13 -1.53
C VAL A 93 3.79 -0.94 -1.66
N GLU A 94 4.94 -1.16 -2.30
CA GLU A 94 5.87 -0.10 -2.69
C GLU A 94 5.84 0.06 -4.19
N LEU A 95 5.76 1.30 -4.64
CA LEU A 95 5.78 1.61 -6.05
C LEU A 95 6.88 2.62 -6.36
N GLN A 96 7.39 2.54 -7.56
CA GLN A 96 8.34 3.52 -8.08
C GLN A 96 7.79 4.08 -9.38
N ARG A 97 8.04 5.35 -9.61
CA ARG A 97 7.65 6.00 -10.85
C ARG A 97 8.89 6.32 -11.69
N ARG A 98 8.92 5.72 -12.86
CA ARG A 98 9.90 6.02 -13.91
C ARG A 98 9.12 6.06 -15.20
N GLY A 99 8.56 7.24 -15.50
CA GLY A 99 7.56 7.37 -16.54
C GLY A 99 6.17 7.04 -16.00
N SER A 100 5.92 5.81 -15.62
CA SER A 100 4.66 5.38 -14.99
C SER A 100 4.93 4.75 -13.62
N TRP A 101 3.88 4.67 -12.80
CA TRP A 101 3.98 4.00 -11.51
C TRP A 101 3.99 2.48 -11.72
N GLN A 102 4.92 1.82 -11.07
CA GLN A 102 5.07 0.37 -11.13
C GLN A 102 5.26 -0.19 -9.73
N VAL A 103 4.59 -1.30 -9.46
CA VAL A 103 4.75 -2.00 -8.18
C VAL A 103 6.14 -2.64 -8.16
N HIS A 104 6.89 -2.31 -7.12
CA HIS A 104 8.25 -2.77 -6.93
C HIS A 104 8.32 -3.87 -5.87
N VAL A 105 7.59 -3.69 -4.77
CA VAL A 105 7.50 -4.68 -3.69
C VAL A 105 6.04 -4.78 -3.28
N ALA A 106 5.57 -5.98 -3.05
CA ALA A 106 4.24 -6.19 -2.52
C ALA A 106 4.25 -7.39 -1.57
N GLN A 107 3.56 -7.23 -0.45
CA GLN A 107 3.46 -8.27 0.57
C GLN A 107 2.01 -8.36 1.05
N LEU A 108 1.58 -9.58 1.35
CA LEU A 108 0.27 -9.84 1.89
C LEU A 108 0.39 -10.48 3.27
N VAL A 109 -0.38 -9.97 4.21
CA VAL A 109 -0.43 -10.53 5.58
C VAL A 109 -1.86 -10.93 5.87
N VAL A 110 -2.11 -12.23 5.87
CA VAL A 110 -3.40 -12.80 6.28
C VAL A 110 -3.32 -13.06 7.78
N PRO A 111 -4.33 -12.64 8.57
CA PRO A 111 -4.28 -12.86 10.01
C PRO A 111 -4.01 -14.32 10.36
N GLY A 112 -3.06 -14.52 11.26
CA GLY A 112 -2.66 -15.85 11.70
C GLY A 112 -1.65 -16.54 10.79
N LYS A 113 -1.22 -15.90 9.72
CA LYS A 113 -0.26 -16.46 8.77
C LYS A 113 0.96 -15.56 8.64
N SER A 114 2.05 -16.13 8.14
CA SER A 114 3.26 -15.35 7.92
C SER A 114 3.10 -14.44 6.71
N VAL A 115 3.97 -13.44 6.64
CA VAL A 115 3.99 -12.49 5.51
C VAL A 115 4.33 -13.25 4.24
N GLU A 116 3.60 -12.98 3.19
CA GLU A 116 3.81 -13.59 1.89
C GLU A 116 4.20 -12.53 0.86
N GLU A 117 5.32 -12.74 0.19
CA GLU A 117 5.72 -11.89 -0.92
C GLU A 117 4.84 -12.14 -2.13
N LEU A 118 4.39 -11.08 -2.78
CA LEU A 118 3.57 -11.19 -3.98
C LEU A 118 4.45 -10.99 -5.22
N PRO A 119 4.26 -11.79 -6.25
CA PRO A 119 4.98 -11.58 -7.51
C PRO A 119 4.63 -10.22 -8.09
N THR A 120 5.64 -9.45 -8.50
CA THR A 120 5.46 -8.11 -9.02
C THR A 120 5.52 -8.05 -10.54
N LYS A 121 5.63 -9.20 -11.18
CA LYS A 121 5.57 -9.31 -12.64
C LYS A 121 4.57 -10.32 -13.08
#